data_9b1c4248a5b8f53251500d64877a807d
#
_entry.id   9b1c4248a5b8f53251500d64877a807d
#
_cell.length_a   1.000
_cell.length_b   1.000
_cell.length_c   1.000
_cell.angle_alpha   90.00
_cell.angle_beta   90.00
_cell.angle_gamma   90.00
#
_symmetry.space_group_name_H-M   'P 1'
#
loop_
_entity.id
_entity.type
_entity.pdbx_description
1 polymer ?
#
loop_
_entity_poly.entity_id
_entity_poly.type
_entity_poly.pdbx_seq_one_letter_code
_entity_poly.pdbx_strand_id
1 'polypeptide(L)'
;MIIPFDLELAKMAVEADTGYITTIGGDMVEIMVWKGTNEYIYGKVYIGVGRILHCAWNTAGKIIMPSYGDELNLIIKPTISL
;
A
#
# COMPACT_ATOMS: atom_id res chain seq x y z
N MET A 1 -9.14 -9.62 -9.43
CA MET A 1 -9.94 -9.23 -8.25
C MET A 1 -9.16 -8.27 -7.38
N ILE A 2 -9.80 -7.21 -6.92
CA ILE A 2 -9.20 -6.24 -6.01
C ILE A 2 -9.71 -6.53 -4.61
N ILE A 3 -8.79 -6.69 -3.66
CA ILE A 3 -9.12 -6.95 -2.27
C ILE A 3 -9.01 -5.62 -1.53
N PRO A 4 -10.08 -5.17 -0.84
CA PRO A 4 -9.98 -3.96 -0.04
C PRO A 4 -8.86 -4.06 0.98
N PHE A 5 -8.16 -2.95 1.21
CA PHE A 5 -7.01 -2.97 2.11
C PHE A 5 -7.45 -3.23 3.55
N ASP A 6 -6.75 -4.16 4.18
CA ASP A 6 -6.84 -4.46 5.60
C ASP A 6 -5.42 -4.72 6.07
N LEU A 7 -5.01 -4.07 7.15
CA LEU A 7 -3.64 -4.12 7.61
C LEU A 7 -3.17 -5.55 7.87
N GLU A 8 -3.97 -6.35 8.57
CA GLU A 8 -3.57 -7.72 8.89
C GLU A 8 -3.52 -8.61 7.66
N LEU A 9 -4.50 -8.48 6.77
CA LEU A 9 -4.51 -9.23 5.51
C LEU A 9 -3.32 -8.85 4.65
N ALA A 10 -2.99 -7.56 4.60
CA ALA A 10 -1.86 -7.09 3.80
C ALA A 10 -0.54 -7.66 4.31
N LYS A 11 -0.34 -7.63 5.63
CA LYS A 11 0.86 -8.20 6.24
C LYS A 11 0.96 -9.70 5.95
N MET A 12 -0.13 -10.42 6.15
CA MET A 12 -0.17 -11.85 5.89
C MET A 12 0.12 -12.18 4.43
N ALA A 13 -0.47 -11.44 3.52
CA ALA A 13 -0.27 -11.69 2.09
C ALA A 13 1.18 -11.45 1.67
N VAL A 14 1.79 -10.38 2.17
CA VAL A 14 3.18 -10.08 1.84
C VAL A 14 4.13 -11.10 2.48
N GLU A 15 3.91 -11.47 3.74
CA GLU A 15 4.75 -12.45 4.43
C GLU A 15 4.64 -13.83 3.82
N ALA A 16 3.45 -14.23 3.40
CA ALA A 16 3.21 -15.54 2.77
C ALA A 16 3.47 -15.53 1.26
N ASP A 17 3.82 -14.39 0.69
CA ASP A 17 4.05 -14.23 -0.75
C ASP A 17 2.81 -14.62 -1.57
N THR A 18 1.63 -14.35 -1.04
CA THR A 18 0.36 -14.63 -1.72
C THR A 18 -0.30 -13.37 -2.26
N GLY A 19 0.29 -12.21 -2.01
CA GLY A 19 -0.22 -10.96 -2.51
C GLY A 19 0.81 -9.86 -2.41
N TYR A 20 0.50 -8.73 -3.00
CA TYR A 20 1.35 -7.56 -2.94
C TYR A 20 0.47 -6.32 -2.85
N ILE A 21 1.10 -5.19 -2.48
CA ILE A 21 0.37 -3.96 -2.25
C ILE A 21 0.66 -2.99 -3.38
N THR A 22 -0.40 -2.41 -3.91
CA THR A 22 -0.29 -1.33 -4.87
C THR A 22 -1.20 -0.19 -4.43
N THR A 23 -1.07 0.95 -5.10
CA THR A 23 -2.08 2.00 -4.98
C THR A 23 -3.25 1.67 -5.90
N ILE A 24 -4.37 2.37 -5.71
CA ILE A 24 -5.53 2.24 -6.60
C ILE A 24 -5.12 2.56 -8.03
N GLY A 25 -4.22 3.52 -8.21
CA GLY A 25 -3.72 3.87 -9.54
C GLY A 25 -2.79 2.85 -10.18
N GLY A 26 -2.41 1.79 -9.44
CA GLY A 26 -1.59 0.72 -9.98
C GLY A 26 -0.10 0.83 -9.72
N ASP A 27 0.33 1.82 -8.93
CA ASP A 27 1.75 1.97 -8.61
C ASP A 27 2.19 0.98 -7.55
N MET A 28 3.39 0.44 -7.70
CA MET A 28 3.95 -0.48 -6.72
C MET A 28 4.29 0.25 -5.43
N VAL A 29 4.09 -0.43 -4.31
CA VAL A 29 4.31 0.12 -2.98
C VAL A 29 5.24 -0.80 -2.19
N GLU A 30 6.21 -0.20 -1.53
CA GLU A 30 7.06 -0.90 -0.57
C GLU A 30 6.76 -0.36 0.82
N ILE A 31 6.21 -1.21 1.69
CA ILE A 31 5.90 -0.81 3.06
C ILE A 31 7.18 -0.89 3.89
N MET A 32 7.57 0.24 4.46
CA MET A 32 8.76 0.33 5.31
C MET A 32 8.42 0.11 6.78
N VAL A 33 7.29 0.65 7.22
CA VAL A 33 6.83 0.52 8.60
C VAL A 33 5.34 0.22 8.57
N TRP A 34 4.94 -0.94 9.11
CA TRP A 34 3.53 -1.34 9.11
C TRP A 34 2.70 -0.60 10.16
N LYS A 35 3.34 -0.20 11.26
CA LYS A 35 2.65 0.50 12.33
C LYS A 35 3.65 1.40 13.03
N GLY A 36 3.74 2.61 12.56
CA GLY A 36 4.64 3.62 13.11
C GLY A 36 3.95 4.55 14.09
N THR A 37 4.47 5.77 14.19
CA THR A 37 3.90 6.83 15.02
C THR A 37 2.44 7.05 14.62
N ASN A 38 1.56 7.20 15.62
CA ASN A 38 0.12 7.37 15.44
C ASN A 38 -0.52 6.19 14.70
N GLU A 39 0.12 5.03 14.72
CA GLU A 39 -0.36 3.81 14.06
C GLU A 39 -0.45 3.95 12.54
N TYR A 40 0.29 4.89 11.96
CA TYR A 40 0.31 5.07 10.51
C TYR A 40 1.23 4.06 9.83
N ILE A 41 0.87 3.70 8.61
CA ILE A 41 1.71 2.88 7.74
C ILE A 41 2.59 3.83 6.94
N TYR A 42 3.88 3.56 6.87
CA TYR A 42 4.83 4.38 6.11
C TYR A 42 5.48 3.54 5.03
N GLY A 43 5.60 4.10 3.84
CA GLY A 43 6.21 3.38 2.74
C GLY A 43 6.57 4.27 1.57
N LYS A 44 7.02 3.61 0.51
CA LYS A 44 7.42 4.26 -0.73
C LYS A 44 6.49 3.84 -1.85
N VAL A 45 6.10 4.79 -2.68
CA VAL A 45 5.32 4.53 -3.89
C VAL A 45 6.23 4.80 -5.09
N TYR A 46 6.35 3.83 -5.97
CA TYR A 46 7.20 3.93 -7.15
C TYR A 46 6.36 4.44 -8.31
N ILE A 47 6.55 5.70 -8.65
CA ILE A 47 5.79 6.38 -9.70
C ILE A 47 6.69 6.58 -10.91
N GLY A 48 6.51 5.75 -11.93
CA GLY A 48 7.32 5.83 -13.12
C GLY A 48 8.79 5.55 -12.87
N VAL A 49 9.61 5.82 -13.85
CA VAL A 49 11.04 5.53 -13.78
C VAL A 49 11.75 6.59 -12.95
N GLY A 50 12.38 6.16 -11.87
CA GLY A 50 13.22 7.03 -11.07
C GLY A 50 12.48 7.95 -10.11
N ARG A 51 11.16 7.83 -9.97
CA ARG A 51 10.40 8.66 -9.04
C ARG A 51 9.87 7.82 -7.89
N ILE A 52 10.15 8.27 -6.68
CA ILE A 52 9.70 7.61 -5.45
C ILE A 52 9.05 8.65 -4.57
N LEU A 53 7.81 8.37 -4.13
CA LEU A 53 7.13 9.20 -3.16
C LEU A 53 7.14 8.50 -1.80
N HIS A 54 7.49 9.25 -0.77
CA HIS A 54 7.38 8.76 0.61
C HIS A 54 5.99 9.12 1.12
N CYS A 55 5.21 8.13 1.45
CA CYS A 55 3.81 8.32 1.81
C CYS A 55 3.48 7.70 3.17
N ALA A 56 2.38 8.16 3.73
CA ALA A 56 1.84 7.61 4.96
C ALA A 56 0.35 7.35 4.77
N TRP A 57 -0.13 6.25 5.34
CA TRP A 57 -1.52 5.83 5.24
C TRP A 57 -2.04 5.45 6.63
N ASN A 58 -3.35 5.52 6.80
CA ASN A 58 -3.96 4.99 8.02
C ASN A 58 -4.10 3.46 7.90
N THR A 59 -4.61 2.81 8.95
CA THR A 59 -4.72 1.35 8.98
C THR A 59 -5.70 0.79 7.97
N ALA A 60 -6.56 1.63 7.41
CA ALA A 60 -7.47 1.24 6.32
C ALA A 60 -6.83 1.43 4.95
N GLY A 61 -5.55 1.82 4.90
CA GLY A 61 -4.85 2.03 3.64
C GLY A 61 -5.16 3.33 2.95
N LYS A 62 -5.81 4.26 3.65
CA LYS A 62 -6.16 5.55 3.07
C LYS A 62 -5.03 6.54 3.27
N ILE A 63 -4.63 7.22 2.19
CA ILE A 63 -3.58 8.22 2.23
C ILE A 63 -3.94 9.34 3.21
N ILE A 64 -3.00 9.74 4.06
CA ILE A 64 -3.23 10.78 5.04
C ILE A 64 -2.59 12.11 4.67
N MET A 65 -1.98 12.19 3.49
CA MET A 65 -1.31 13.40 3.01
C MET A 65 -2.28 14.18 2.13
N PRO A 66 -2.75 15.36 2.59
CA PRO A 66 -3.86 16.04 1.90
C PRO A 66 -3.52 16.54 0.50
N SER A 67 -2.24 16.66 0.16
CA SER A 67 -1.84 17.09 -1.19
C SER A 67 -1.93 15.97 -2.23
N TYR A 68 -2.19 14.73 -1.81
CA TYR A 68 -2.29 13.58 -2.71
C TYR A 68 -3.75 13.13 -2.81
N GLY A 69 -4.11 12.61 -3.99
CA GLY A 69 -5.46 12.14 -4.22
C GLY A 69 -5.68 10.69 -3.81
N ASP A 70 -6.93 10.25 -3.91
CA ASP A 70 -7.34 8.90 -3.51
C ASP A 70 -6.68 7.81 -4.36
N GLU A 71 -6.12 8.15 -5.51
CA GLU A 71 -5.38 7.19 -6.34
C GLU A 71 -4.17 6.62 -5.63
N LEU A 72 -3.71 7.23 -4.55
CA LEU A 72 -2.60 6.72 -3.74
C LEU A 72 -3.06 5.87 -2.56
N ASN A 73 -4.36 5.65 -2.39
CA ASN A 73 -4.85 4.72 -1.39
C ASN A 73 -4.40 3.30 -1.73
N LEU A 74 -4.19 2.50 -0.68
CA LEU A 74 -3.63 1.15 -0.84
C LEU A 74 -4.72 0.12 -1.15
N ILE A 75 -4.35 -0.86 -1.95
CA ILE A 75 -5.16 -2.06 -2.18
C ILE A 75 -4.23 -3.28 -2.15
N ILE A 76 -4.82 -4.44 -1.99
CA ILE A 76 -4.10 -5.71 -2.02
C ILE A 76 -4.43 -6.42 -3.32
N LYS A 77 -3.38 -6.88 -4.02
CA LYS A 77 -3.55 -7.69 -5.22
C LYS A 77 -2.99 -9.09 -4.97
N PRO A 78 -3.74 -10.15 -5.27
CA PRO A 78 -3.21 -11.49 -5.15
C PRO A 78 -2.15 -11.75 -6.21
N THR A 79 -1.11 -12.52 -5.85
CA THR A 79 -0.08 -12.92 -6.80
C THR A 79 -0.51 -14.10 -7.64
N ILE A 80 -1.50 -14.87 -7.17
CA ILE A 80 -1.97 -16.04 -7.87
C ILE A 80 -3.09 -15.64 -8.80
N SER A 81 -2.88 -15.94 -10.08
CA SER A 81 -3.88 -15.73 -11.11
C SER A 81 -4.38 -17.10 -11.56
N LEU A 82 -5.64 -17.34 -11.37
CA LEU A 82 -6.26 -18.60 -11.81
C LEU A 82 -7.03 -18.43 -13.09
#